data_d91b63eb7434ce8fe8e08b4a8eed26ee
#
_entry.id   d91b63eb7434ce8fe8e08b4a8eed26ee
#
_cell.length_a   1.000
_cell.length_b   1.000
_cell.length_c   1.000
_cell.angle_alpha   90.00
_cell.angle_beta   90.00
_cell.angle_gamma   90.00
#
_symmetry.space_group_name_H-M   'P 1'
#
loop_
_entity.id
_entity.type
_entity.pdbx_description
1 polymer ?
#
loop_
_entity_poly.entity_id
_entity_poly.type
_entity_poly.pdbx_seq_one_letter_code
_entity_poly.pdbx_strand_id
1 'polypeptide(L)'
;MSEAEAPAEKEAPPEKPKPPTRLVLVRHAVTAHTGPLLSGRMPGIDLSEKGVGQAEATAQRLAKLPISAVYASPIERTTQTAQHIASHHALEVRALPGVVEADYGDWTGGKIADLAKTDEWKVVQVAPSRARFPNGESITEMQSRTVAALDDVVARHPNETIVVVSHADPIKSAIAHYSGMHLDLFQRVHVSPASVTVFEFHSYGVMMVKCNDTGGLDDLLPEPDAAEAQSSEPQTSEKASS
;
A
#
# COMPACT_ATOMS: atom_id res chain seq x y z
N MET A 1 -63.56 31.91 25.34
CA MET A 1 -62.09 32.15 25.20
C MET A 1 -61.55 30.88 24.56
N SER A 2 -61.26 30.96 23.25
CA SER A 2 -60.75 29.84 22.46
C SER A 2 -59.25 29.91 22.48
N GLU A 3 -58.59 28.92 23.12
CA GLU A 3 -57.14 28.75 22.99
C GLU A 3 -56.84 28.24 21.61
N ALA A 4 -56.07 29.00 20.87
CA ALA A 4 -55.54 28.61 19.56
C ALA A 4 -54.31 27.71 19.83
N GLU A 5 -54.40 26.41 19.46
CA GLU A 5 -53.29 25.49 19.42
C GLU A 5 -52.22 25.99 18.43
N ALA A 6 -51.01 26.20 18.92
CA ALA A 6 -49.85 26.50 18.09
C ALA A 6 -49.53 25.29 17.19
N PRO A 7 -49.17 25.51 15.91
CA PRO A 7 -48.84 24.43 14.99
C PRO A 7 -47.58 23.73 15.47
N ALA A 8 -47.63 22.40 15.58
CA ALA A 8 -46.48 21.54 15.91
C ALA A 8 -45.40 21.72 14.83
N GLU A 9 -44.23 22.19 15.24
CA GLU A 9 -43.01 22.19 14.39
C GLU A 9 -42.72 20.74 13.94
N LYS A 10 -42.76 20.52 12.62
CA LYS A 10 -42.34 19.25 12.05
C LYS A 10 -40.85 19.13 12.28
N GLU A 11 -40.44 18.19 13.18
CA GLU A 11 -39.03 17.79 13.31
C GLU A 11 -38.47 17.40 11.94
N ALA A 12 -37.33 18.02 11.58
CA ALA A 12 -36.62 17.67 10.36
C ALA A 12 -36.17 16.16 10.47
N PRO A 13 -36.26 15.41 9.36
CA PRO A 13 -35.85 14.02 9.37
C PRO A 13 -34.37 13.93 9.83
N PRO A 14 -34.00 12.88 10.62
CA PRO A 14 -32.64 12.72 11.11
C PRO A 14 -31.64 12.71 9.95
N GLU A 15 -30.60 13.51 10.06
CA GLU A 15 -29.54 13.61 9.07
C GLU A 15 -28.89 12.23 8.89
N LYS A 16 -28.77 11.76 7.65
CA LYS A 16 -28.11 10.46 7.38
C LYS A 16 -26.69 10.48 7.92
N PRO A 17 -26.22 9.40 8.57
CA PRO A 17 -24.86 9.33 9.08
C PRO A 17 -23.86 9.56 7.94
N LYS A 18 -22.92 10.45 8.16
CA LYS A 18 -21.85 10.74 7.18
C LYS A 18 -20.99 9.49 7.00
N PRO A 19 -20.56 9.18 5.77
CA PRO A 19 -19.67 8.05 5.54
C PRO A 19 -18.33 8.25 6.27
N PRO A 20 -17.61 7.17 6.63
CA PRO A 20 -16.27 7.29 7.20
C PRO A 20 -15.30 7.86 6.17
N THR A 21 -14.20 8.46 6.64
CA THR A 21 -13.04 8.70 5.77
C THR A 21 -12.37 7.38 5.47
N ARG A 22 -12.16 7.07 4.18
CA ARG A 22 -11.55 5.82 3.75
C ARG A 22 -10.13 6.07 3.23
N LEU A 23 -9.15 5.47 3.90
CA LEU A 23 -7.75 5.47 3.51
C LEU A 23 -7.41 4.15 2.81
N VAL A 24 -7.07 4.22 1.54
CA VAL A 24 -6.65 3.10 0.69
C VAL A 24 -5.14 3.15 0.53
N LEU A 25 -4.41 2.25 1.20
CA LEU A 25 -2.97 2.10 1.06
C LEU A 25 -2.68 1.09 -0.06
N VAL A 26 -1.81 1.46 -0.99
CA VAL A 26 -1.37 0.60 -2.10
C VAL A 26 0.14 0.48 -2.06
N ARG A 27 0.68 -0.74 -2.02
CA ARG A 27 2.11 -0.94 -2.25
C ARG A 27 2.41 -0.76 -3.73
N HIS A 28 3.55 -0.09 -4.07
CA HIS A 28 4.01 -0.04 -5.45
C HIS A 28 4.07 -1.43 -6.09
N ALA A 29 3.84 -1.51 -7.39
CA ALA A 29 3.93 -2.74 -8.17
C ALA A 29 5.40 -3.21 -8.33
N VAL A 30 5.63 -4.42 -8.86
CA VAL A 30 6.97 -5.01 -8.93
C VAL A 30 7.92 -4.22 -9.83
N THR A 31 9.18 -4.19 -9.39
CA THR A 31 10.34 -3.69 -10.13
C THR A 31 11.32 -4.85 -10.36
N ALA A 32 12.37 -4.65 -11.15
CA ALA A 32 13.44 -5.65 -11.29
C ALA A 32 14.17 -5.96 -9.97
N HIS A 33 14.09 -5.05 -8.99
CA HIS A 33 14.75 -5.19 -7.68
C HIS A 33 13.84 -5.83 -6.61
N THR A 34 12.53 -5.96 -6.88
CA THR A 34 11.58 -6.49 -5.91
C THR A 34 11.89 -7.95 -5.60
N GLY A 35 12.23 -8.24 -4.35
CA GLY A 35 12.58 -9.56 -3.84
C GLY A 35 14.08 -9.74 -3.60
N PRO A 36 14.99 -9.59 -4.59
CA PRO A 36 16.40 -9.86 -4.37
C PRO A 36 17.17 -8.74 -3.65
N LEU A 37 16.77 -7.48 -3.81
CA LEU A 37 17.53 -6.32 -3.33
C LEU A 37 16.72 -5.45 -2.36
N LEU A 38 17.42 -4.88 -1.39
CA LEU A 38 16.88 -3.89 -0.47
C LEU A 38 17.04 -2.50 -1.08
N SER A 39 16.14 -2.14 -2.00
CA SER A 39 16.27 -0.93 -2.81
C SER A 39 16.18 0.38 -2.02
N GLY A 40 15.44 0.41 -0.91
CA GLY A 40 15.28 1.62 -0.11
C GLY A 40 14.83 2.83 -0.92
N ARG A 41 15.58 3.91 -0.78
CA ARG A 41 15.32 5.20 -1.46
C ARG A 41 16.15 5.39 -2.73
N MET A 42 16.72 4.32 -3.29
CA MET A 42 17.48 4.42 -4.54
C MET A 42 16.63 5.01 -5.66
N PRO A 43 17.15 6.02 -6.40
CA PRO A 43 16.48 6.57 -7.57
C PRO A 43 16.63 5.67 -8.81
N GLY A 44 15.83 5.92 -9.85
CA GLY A 44 15.95 5.26 -11.15
C GLY A 44 15.46 3.81 -11.16
N ILE A 45 14.62 3.41 -10.18
CA ILE A 45 14.05 2.06 -10.13
C ILE A 45 12.58 2.15 -10.54
N ASP A 46 12.36 1.93 -11.83
CA ASP A 46 11.04 1.93 -12.46
C ASP A 46 10.30 0.60 -12.27
N LEU A 47 9.00 0.60 -12.59
CA LEU A 47 8.22 -0.62 -12.68
C LEU A 47 8.78 -1.53 -13.77
N SER A 48 8.78 -2.84 -13.53
CA SER A 48 9.00 -3.82 -14.59
C SER A 48 7.75 -3.91 -15.48
N GLU A 49 7.85 -4.57 -16.63
CA GLU A 49 6.69 -4.83 -17.49
C GLU A 49 5.55 -5.54 -16.72
N LYS A 50 5.89 -6.55 -15.92
CA LYS A 50 4.95 -7.20 -14.99
C LYS A 50 4.35 -6.20 -14.00
N GLY A 51 5.16 -5.26 -13.50
CA GLY A 51 4.74 -4.22 -12.57
C GLY A 51 3.74 -3.26 -13.18
N VAL A 52 3.94 -2.85 -14.43
CA VAL A 52 2.98 -2.02 -15.17
C VAL A 52 1.62 -2.72 -15.28
N GLY A 53 1.61 -4.01 -15.65
CA GLY A 53 0.39 -4.81 -15.69
C GLY A 53 -0.30 -4.93 -14.32
N GLN A 54 0.47 -5.09 -13.22
CA GLN A 54 -0.09 -5.11 -11.87
C GLN A 54 -0.68 -3.76 -11.47
N ALA A 55 0.02 -2.66 -11.77
CA ALA A 55 -0.46 -1.31 -11.47
C ALA A 55 -1.78 -1.01 -12.18
N GLU A 56 -1.88 -1.37 -13.45
CA GLU A 56 -3.10 -1.20 -14.26
C GLU A 56 -4.25 -2.07 -13.72
N ALA A 57 -4.02 -3.34 -13.41
CA ALA A 57 -5.04 -4.22 -12.85
C ALA A 57 -5.59 -3.68 -11.51
N THR A 58 -4.70 -3.15 -10.65
CA THR A 58 -5.12 -2.52 -9.38
C THR A 58 -5.89 -1.22 -9.64
N ALA A 59 -5.47 -0.40 -10.60
CA ALA A 59 -6.17 0.81 -10.99
C ALA A 59 -7.60 0.52 -11.47
N GLN A 60 -7.79 -0.49 -12.32
CA GLN A 60 -9.12 -0.94 -12.80
C GLN A 60 -10.03 -1.40 -11.66
N ARG A 61 -9.48 -2.10 -10.65
CA ARG A 61 -10.24 -2.50 -9.45
C ARG A 61 -10.68 -1.28 -8.64
N LEU A 62 -9.83 -0.29 -8.49
CA LEU A 62 -10.09 0.94 -7.75
C LEU A 62 -10.95 1.94 -8.52
N ALA A 63 -11.05 1.84 -9.85
CA ALA A 63 -11.82 2.74 -10.70
C ALA A 63 -13.31 2.86 -10.32
N LYS A 64 -13.85 1.86 -9.62
CA LYS A 64 -15.26 1.86 -9.15
C LYS A 64 -15.47 2.63 -7.84
N LEU A 65 -14.41 3.03 -7.17
CA LEU A 65 -14.51 3.78 -5.90
C LEU A 65 -14.56 5.29 -6.17
N PRO A 66 -15.29 6.06 -5.35
CA PRO A 66 -15.34 7.51 -5.45
C PRO A 66 -14.06 8.14 -4.86
N ILE A 67 -12.91 7.94 -5.51
CA ILE A 67 -11.62 8.47 -5.04
C ILE A 67 -11.57 9.97 -5.28
N SER A 68 -11.28 10.74 -4.24
CA SER A 68 -11.18 12.21 -4.28
C SER A 68 -9.73 12.72 -4.36
N ALA A 69 -8.75 11.94 -3.94
CA ALA A 69 -7.35 12.30 -4.01
C ALA A 69 -6.42 11.07 -4.10
N VAL A 70 -5.31 11.23 -4.82
CA VAL A 70 -4.25 10.23 -4.94
C VAL A 70 -2.93 10.85 -4.49
N TYR A 71 -2.31 10.23 -3.51
CA TYR A 71 -0.99 10.59 -2.98
C TYR A 71 0.01 9.47 -3.24
N ALA A 72 1.28 9.82 -3.35
CA ALA A 72 2.35 8.83 -3.48
C ALA A 72 3.63 9.27 -2.77
N SER A 73 4.39 8.31 -2.28
CA SER A 73 5.83 8.50 -2.04
C SER A 73 6.48 9.08 -3.30
N PRO A 74 7.45 10.02 -3.19
CA PRO A 74 8.05 10.68 -4.35
C PRO A 74 8.99 9.79 -5.17
N ILE A 75 9.11 8.49 -4.86
CA ILE A 75 9.99 7.55 -5.57
C ILE A 75 9.29 7.05 -6.84
N GLU A 76 10.04 6.83 -7.93
CA GLU A 76 9.54 6.56 -9.28
C GLU A 76 8.51 5.42 -9.31
N ARG A 77 8.82 4.25 -8.73
CA ARG A 77 7.92 3.08 -8.72
C ARG A 77 6.58 3.34 -8.05
N THR A 78 6.55 4.18 -7.01
CA THR A 78 5.30 4.58 -6.33
C THR A 78 4.53 5.60 -7.14
N THR A 79 5.21 6.58 -7.72
CA THR A 79 4.59 7.60 -8.57
C THR A 79 3.99 6.97 -9.83
N GLN A 80 4.71 6.03 -10.48
CA GLN A 80 4.21 5.30 -11.64
C GLN A 80 2.97 4.46 -11.29
N THR A 81 3.00 3.71 -10.18
CA THR A 81 1.82 2.96 -9.73
C THR A 81 0.64 3.89 -9.45
N ALA A 82 0.88 5.04 -8.81
CA ALA A 82 -0.15 6.04 -8.52
C ALA A 82 -0.72 6.70 -9.77
N GLN A 83 0.09 6.92 -10.81
CA GLN A 83 -0.35 7.49 -12.08
C GLN A 83 -1.38 6.59 -12.79
N HIS A 84 -1.20 5.27 -12.78
CA HIS A 84 -2.21 4.34 -13.27
C HIS A 84 -3.55 4.52 -12.53
N ILE A 85 -3.53 4.61 -11.21
CA ILE A 85 -4.75 4.80 -10.41
C ILE A 85 -5.38 6.17 -10.70
N ALA A 86 -4.60 7.24 -10.66
CA ALA A 86 -5.07 8.62 -10.85
C ALA A 86 -5.72 8.85 -12.22
N SER A 87 -5.20 8.19 -13.28
CA SER A 87 -5.72 8.33 -14.64
C SER A 87 -7.18 7.87 -14.79
N HIS A 88 -7.60 6.83 -14.03
CA HIS A 88 -8.99 6.37 -14.02
C HIS A 88 -9.97 7.32 -13.32
N HIS A 89 -9.46 8.31 -12.59
CA HIS A 89 -10.27 9.28 -11.83
C HIS A 89 -10.10 10.72 -12.31
N ALA A 90 -9.32 10.96 -13.37
CA ALA A 90 -8.93 12.30 -13.84
C ALA A 90 -8.29 13.16 -12.72
N LEU A 91 -7.48 12.53 -11.85
CA LEU A 91 -6.81 13.17 -10.72
C LEU A 91 -5.30 13.32 -10.99
N GLU A 92 -4.69 14.29 -10.31
CA GLU A 92 -3.23 14.43 -10.25
C GLU A 92 -2.67 13.67 -9.04
N VAL A 93 -1.47 13.09 -9.21
CA VAL A 93 -0.74 12.47 -8.11
C VAL A 93 -0.04 13.53 -7.29
N ARG A 94 -0.34 13.58 -5.99
CA ARG A 94 0.27 14.51 -5.03
C ARG A 94 1.40 13.81 -4.27
N ALA A 95 2.58 14.43 -4.23
CA ALA A 95 3.71 13.89 -3.47
C ALA A 95 3.44 13.90 -1.95
N LEU A 96 3.75 12.80 -1.28
CA LEU A 96 3.64 12.64 0.17
C LEU A 96 4.98 12.09 0.73
N PRO A 97 5.96 12.95 1.01
CA PRO A 97 7.30 12.52 1.46
C PRO A 97 7.30 11.68 2.75
N GLY A 98 6.30 11.88 3.63
CA GLY A 98 6.21 11.13 4.88
C GLY A 98 6.00 9.62 4.71
N VAL A 99 5.53 9.15 3.53
CA VAL A 99 5.32 7.73 3.25
C VAL A 99 6.42 7.12 2.36
N VAL A 100 7.58 7.76 2.27
CA VAL A 100 8.75 7.22 1.57
C VAL A 100 9.24 5.95 2.25
N GLU A 101 9.94 5.07 1.50
CA GLU A 101 10.51 3.83 2.04
C GLU A 101 11.48 4.11 3.20
N ALA A 102 11.73 3.10 4.02
CA ALA A 102 12.71 3.17 5.08
C ALA A 102 14.07 3.62 4.52
N ASP A 103 14.75 4.48 5.27
CA ASP A 103 16.16 4.78 5.02
C ASP A 103 17.00 3.64 5.57
N TYR A 104 17.37 2.74 4.69
CA TYR A 104 18.16 1.57 5.07
C TYR A 104 19.65 1.88 5.26
N GLY A 105 20.08 3.13 5.07
CA GLY A 105 21.48 3.54 5.22
C GLY A 105 22.43 2.65 4.41
N ASP A 106 23.42 2.07 5.08
CA ASP A 106 24.45 1.20 4.45
C ASP A 106 23.89 -0.10 3.84
N TRP A 107 22.67 -0.48 4.19
CA TRP A 107 22.03 -1.66 3.61
C TRP A 107 21.36 -1.40 2.27
N THR A 108 21.26 -0.14 1.85
CA THR A 108 20.63 0.24 0.58
C THR A 108 21.35 -0.39 -0.60
N GLY A 109 20.61 -1.10 -1.47
CA GLY A 109 21.15 -1.84 -2.61
C GLY A 109 21.72 -3.22 -2.26
N GLY A 110 21.78 -3.57 -0.97
CA GLY A 110 22.27 -4.87 -0.51
C GLY A 110 21.37 -6.03 -0.92
N LYS A 111 21.96 -7.21 -1.11
CA LYS A 111 21.22 -8.44 -1.37
C LYS A 111 20.57 -8.92 -0.06
N ILE A 112 19.26 -9.11 -0.07
CA ILE A 112 18.51 -9.58 1.10
C ILE A 112 19.07 -10.91 1.63
N ALA A 113 19.47 -11.83 0.73
CA ALA A 113 20.07 -13.11 1.11
C ALA A 113 21.39 -13.00 1.89
N ASP A 114 22.15 -11.91 1.70
CA ASP A 114 23.38 -11.67 2.44
C ASP A 114 23.13 -10.94 3.75
N LEU A 115 22.25 -9.92 3.73
CA LEU A 115 21.83 -9.20 4.92
C LEU A 115 21.14 -10.13 5.94
N ALA A 116 20.36 -11.10 5.48
CA ALA A 116 19.67 -12.08 6.31
C ALA A 116 20.60 -12.96 7.18
N LYS A 117 21.90 -12.97 6.89
CA LYS A 117 22.90 -13.70 7.68
C LYS A 117 23.44 -12.90 8.86
N THR A 118 23.15 -11.59 8.94
CA THR A 118 23.67 -10.68 9.98
C THR A 118 22.82 -10.73 11.25
N ASP A 119 23.42 -10.39 12.38
CA ASP A 119 22.70 -10.34 13.66
C ASP A 119 21.75 -9.14 13.72
N GLU A 120 22.12 -8.03 13.10
CA GLU A 120 21.28 -6.84 12.98
C GLU A 120 19.98 -7.15 12.21
N TRP A 121 20.05 -7.98 11.17
CA TRP A 121 18.86 -8.43 10.46
C TRP A 121 17.90 -9.21 11.37
N LYS A 122 18.44 -10.03 12.26
CA LYS A 122 17.61 -10.77 13.24
C LYS A 122 16.86 -9.82 14.13
N VAL A 123 17.50 -8.69 14.56
CA VAL A 123 16.81 -7.66 15.36
C VAL A 123 15.65 -7.04 14.57
N VAL A 124 15.85 -6.72 13.28
CA VAL A 124 14.79 -6.23 12.40
C VAL A 124 13.61 -7.21 12.30
N GLN A 125 13.87 -8.51 12.39
CA GLN A 125 12.82 -9.54 12.29
C GLN A 125 12.07 -9.78 13.60
N VAL A 126 12.76 -9.74 14.75
CA VAL A 126 12.18 -10.20 16.03
C VAL A 126 11.85 -9.07 17.00
N ALA A 127 12.51 -7.92 16.88
CA ALA A 127 12.33 -6.74 17.73
C ALA A 127 12.46 -5.43 16.93
N PRO A 128 11.62 -5.22 15.90
CA PRO A 128 11.67 -4.05 15.03
C PRO A 128 11.65 -2.71 15.77
N SER A 129 10.95 -2.61 16.89
CA SER A 129 10.90 -1.38 17.70
C SER A 129 12.27 -0.94 18.25
N ARG A 130 13.24 -1.86 18.30
CA ARG A 130 14.61 -1.63 18.78
C ARG A 130 15.61 -1.52 17.62
N ALA A 131 15.16 -1.78 16.38
CA ALA A 131 16.02 -1.82 15.21
C ALA A 131 16.28 -0.39 14.66
N ARG A 132 17.54 -0.15 14.31
CA ARG A 132 17.98 1.01 13.52
C ARG A 132 18.88 0.48 12.41
N PHE A 133 18.65 0.93 11.19
CA PHE A 133 19.52 0.61 10.07
C PHE A 133 20.88 1.33 10.21
N PRO A 134 22.01 0.70 9.89
CA PRO A 134 23.33 1.34 9.97
C PRO A 134 23.38 2.63 9.12
N ASN A 135 23.69 3.75 9.74
CA ASN A 135 23.64 5.08 9.12
C ASN A 135 22.27 5.45 8.48
N GLY A 136 21.20 4.78 8.90
CA GLY A 136 19.84 5.00 8.44
C GLY A 136 18.87 5.36 9.57
N GLU A 137 17.56 5.28 9.28
CA GLU A 137 16.51 5.52 10.27
C GLU A 137 16.21 4.27 11.11
N SER A 138 15.58 4.44 12.26
CA SER A 138 14.97 3.33 13.00
C SER A 138 13.58 3.02 12.44
N ILE A 139 13.11 1.80 12.69
CA ILE A 139 11.75 1.40 12.30
C ILE A 139 10.70 2.24 13.05
N THR A 140 11.00 2.66 14.29
CA THR A 140 10.12 3.56 15.06
C THR A 140 10.04 4.97 14.44
N GLU A 141 11.15 5.53 13.97
CA GLU A 141 11.15 6.83 13.26
C GLU A 141 10.36 6.73 11.95
N MET A 142 10.56 5.65 11.18
CA MET A 142 9.79 5.38 9.96
C MET A 142 8.28 5.31 10.26
N GLN A 143 7.86 4.54 11.28
CA GLN A 143 6.46 4.45 11.67
C GLN A 143 5.91 5.82 12.05
N SER A 144 6.63 6.57 12.88
CA SER A 144 6.18 7.87 13.37
C SER A 144 5.90 8.86 12.23
N ARG A 145 6.85 9.01 11.28
CA ARG A 145 6.64 9.90 10.13
C ARG A 145 5.54 9.42 9.18
N THR A 146 5.42 8.09 9.00
CA THR A 146 4.40 7.50 8.14
C THR A 146 3.01 7.77 8.70
N VAL A 147 2.79 7.46 9.98
CA VAL A 147 1.51 7.69 10.67
C VAL A 147 1.15 9.16 10.65
N ALA A 148 2.08 10.05 11.04
CA ALA A 148 1.83 11.50 11.03
C ALA A 148 1.40 12.02 9.65
N ALA A 149 2.03 11.53 8.56
CA ALA A 149 1.65 11.92 7.20
C ALA A 149 0.28 11.38 6.79
N LEU A 150 -0.06 10.15 7.20
CA LEU A 150 -1.37 9.55 6.90
C LEU A 150 -2.49 10.23 7.70
N ASP A 151 -2.27 10.53 8.99
CA ASP A 151 -3.25 11.24 9.83
C ASP A 151 -3.53 12.64 9.28
N ASP A 152 -2.49 13.38 8.82
CA ASP A 152 -2.65 14.67 8.17
C ASP A 152 -3.48 14.58 6.87
N VAL A 153 -3.23 13.56 6.04
CA VAL A 153 -4.03 13.32 4.83
C VAL A 153 -5.49 13.00 5.19
N VAL A 154 -5.74 12.11 6.16
CA VAL A 154 -7.10 11.76 6.62
C VAL A 154 -7.84 12.99 7.14
N ALA A 155 -7.17 13.83 7.93
CA ALA A 155 -7.78 15.05 8.49
C ALA A 155 -8.17 16.08 7.41
N ARG A 156 -7.43 16.12 6.29
CA ARG A 156 -7.74 17.02 5.15
C ARG A 156 -8.88 16.53 4.26
N HIS A 157 -9.31 15.29 4.40
CA HIS A 157 -10.30 14.65 3.53
C HIS A 157 -11.45 14.00 4.32
N PRO A 158 -12.18 14.76 5.15
CA PRO A 158 -13.25 14.20 5.96
C PRO A 158 -14.38 13.62 5.09
N ASN A 159 -14.74 12.37 5.37
CA ASN A 159 -15.81 11.62 4.67
C ASN A 159 -15.52 11.31 3.19
N GLU A 160 -14.27 11.34 2.79
CA GLU A 160 -13.82 11.04 1.43
C GLU A 160 -13.06 9.71 1.36
N THR A 161 -12.84 9.21 0.13
CA THR A 161 -11.97 8.07 -0.16
C THR A 161 -10.68 8.58 -0.79
N ILE A 162 -9.56 8.30 -0.15
CA ILE A 162 -8.21 8.72 -0.56
C ILE A 162 -7.31 7.52 -0.79
N VAL A 163 -6.46 7.60 -1.80
CA VAL A 163 -5.44 6.60 -2.09
C VAL A 163 -4.06 7.13 -1.74
N VAL A 164 -3.25 6.32 -1.07
CA VAL A 164 -1.84 6.59 -0.81
C VAL A 164 -1.00 5.42 -1.29
N VAL A 165 -0.15 5.66 -2.29
CA VAL A 165 0.78 4.66 -2.82
C VAL A 165 2.13 4.77 -2.10
N SER A 166 2.57 3.66 -1.52
CA SER A 166 3.76 3.60 -0.67
C SER A 166 4.52 2.27 -0.85
N HIS A 167 5.29 1.88 0.13
CA HIS A 167 6.20 0.73 0.13
C HIS A 167 5.81 -0.27 1.22
N ALA A 168 6.49 -1.43 1.25
CA ALA A 168 6.13 -2.51 2.15
C ALA A 168 6.24 -2.11 3.63
N ASP A 169 7.39 -1.61 4.07
CA ASP A 169 7.62 -1.36 5.49
C ASP A 169 6.81 -0.17 6.05
N PRO A 170 6.66 0.97 5.36
CA PRO A 170 5.72 2.01 5.77
C PRO A 170 4.28 1.49 5.89
N ILE A 171 3.78 0.70 4.92
CA ILE A 171 2.42 0.15 4.98
C ILE A 171 2.28 -0.83 6.15
N LYS A 172 3.24 -1.76 6.36
CA LYS A 172 3.22 -2.67 7.52
C LYS A 172 3.21 -1.89 8.85
N SER A 173 4.00 -0.81 8.93
CA SER A 173 4.08 0.01 10.14
C SER A 173 2.77 0.76 10.41
N ALA A 174 2.08 1.24 9.37
CA ALA A 174 0.76 1.83 9.46
C ALA A 174 -0.29 0.79 9.88
N ILE A 175 -0.24 -0.43 9.31
CA ILE A 175 -1.10 -1.54 9.72
C ILE A 175 -0.92 -1.84 11.21
N ALA A 176 0.33 -1.94 11.68
CA ALA A 176 0.61 -2.19 13.09
C ALA A 176 0.01 -1.08 13.98
N HIS A 177 0.20 0.19 13.60
CA HIS A 177 -0.31 1.34 14.35
C HIS A 177 -1.84 1.35 14.44
N TYR A 178 -2.53 1.36 13.31
CA TYR A 178 -4.00 1.50 13.27
C TYR A 178 -4.74 0.26 13.78
N SER A 179 -4.10 -0.91 13.79
CA SER A 179 -4.67 -2.14 14.36
C SER A 179 -4.33 -2.33 15.85
N GLY A 180 -3.59 -1.40 16.50
CA GLY A 180 -3.13 -1.56 17.88
C GLY A 180 -2.14 -2.71 18.05
N MET A 181 -1.49 -3.15 16.98
CA MET A 181 -0.48 -4.21 17.01
C MET A 181 0.85 -3.63 17.49
N HIS A 182 1.51 -4.31 18.42
CA HIS A 182 2.87 -3.92 18.82
C HIS A 182 3.80 -3.93 17.60
N LEU A 183 4.67 -2.91 17.47
CA LEU A 183 5.55 -2.76 16.31
C LEU A 183 6.46 -3.99 16.09
N ASP A 184 6.84 -4.71 17.14
CA ASP A 184 7.62 -5.95 17.03
C ASP A 184 6.90 -7.09 16.31
N LEU A 185 5.62 -6.93 16.01
CA LEU A 185 4.84 -7.92 15.27
C LEU A 185 4.63 -7.53 13.80
N PHE A 186 5.12 -6.35 13.35
CA PHE A 186 4.83 -5.84 12.01
C PHE A 186 5.37 -6.75 10.89
N GLN A 187 6.41 -7.54 11.16
CA GLN A 187 6.92 -8.53 10.20
C GLN A 187 5.99 -9.74 9.99
N ARG A 188 4.97 -9.91 10.85
CA ARG A 188 3.93 -10.94 10.66
C ARG A 188 2.88 -10.53 9.63
N VAL A 189 2.91 -9.27 9.20
CA VAL A 189 2.03 -8.75 8.14
C VAL A 189 2.75 -8.86 6.80
N HIS A 190 2.11 -9.54 5.84
CA HIS A 190 2.57 -9.54 4.46
C HIS A 190 1.87 -8.42 3.68
N VAL A 191 2.61 -7.73 2.83
CA VAL A 191 2.09 -6.70 1.92
C VAL A 191 2.68 -6.96 0.54
N SER A 192 1.89 -7.56 -0.34
CA SER A 192 2.28 -7.92 -1.72
C SER A 192 2.43 -6.68 -2.60
N PRO A 193 3.30 -6.68 -3.63
CA PRO A 193 3.30 -5.63 -4.64
C PRO A 193 1.91 -5.43 -5.26
N ALA A 194 1.51 -4.18 -5.47
CA ALA A 194 0.20 -3.76 -5.97
C ALA A 194 -1.01 -4.19 -5.11
N SER A 195 -0.79 -4.71 -3.89
CA SER A 195 -1.87 -5.03 -2.96
C SER A 195 -2.52 -3.78 -2.36
N VAL A 196 -3.77 -3.95 -1.95
CA VAL A 196 -4.61 -2.90 -1.37
C VAL A 196 -4.91 -3.22 0.09
N THR A 197 -4.66 -2.26 0.98
CA THR A 197 -5.06 -2.31 2.39
C THR A 197 -5.97 -1.10 2.66
N VAL A 198 -7.10 -1.29 3.33
CA VAL A 198 -8.11 -0.25 3.51
C VAL A 198 -8.43 -0.07 4.98
N PHE A 199 -8.37 1.19 5.43
CA PHE A 199 -8.85 1.64 6.72
C PHE A 199 -10.04 2.57 6.57
N GLU A 200 -11.00 2.46 7.48
CA GLU A 200 -12.12 3.38 7.64
C GLU A 200 -12.00 4.11 8.97
N PHE A 201 -12.00 5.44 8.91
CA PHE A 201 -11.91 6.33 10.06
C PHE A 201 -13.32 6.81 10.41
N HIS A 202 -13.86 6.25 11.49
CA HIS A 202 -15.18 6.57 12.05
C HIS A 202 -15.03 7.49 13.27
N SER A 203 -16.11 8.12 13.70
CA SER A 203 -16.14 8.93 14.93
C SER A 203 -15.80 8.16 16.21
N TYR A 204 -15.92 6.83 16.18
CA TYR A 204 -15.66 5.94 17.30
C TYR A 204 -14.33 5.15 17.19
N GLY A 205 -13.57 5.36 16.12
CA GLY A 205 -12.26 4.71 15.93
C GLY A 205 -11.96 4.30 14.51
N VAL A 206 -10.83 3.61 14.33
CA VAL A 206 -10.33 3.15 13.02
C VAL A 206 -10.62 1.66 12.85
N MET A 207 -11.10 1.27 11.67
CA MET A 207 -11.35 -0.13 11.30
C MET A 207 -10.52 -0.49 10.08
N MET A 208 -9.79 -1.61 10.13
CA MET A 208 -9.16 -2.21 8.96
C MET A 208 -10.18 -3.12 8.26
N VAL A 209 -10.67 -2.71 7.09
CA VAL A 209 -11.71 -3.44 6.34
C VAL A 209 -11.14 -4.35 5.25
N LYS A 210 -9.89 -4.12 4.83
CA LYS A 210 -9.13 -5.01 3.95
C LYS A 210 -7.65 -4.96 4.30
N CYS A 211 -6.96 -6.09 4.15
CA CYS A 211 -5.51 -6.20 4.34
C CYS A 211 -4.92 -7.04 3.22
N ASN A 212 -3.88 -6.53 2.55
CA ASN A 212 -3.15 -7.23 1.50
C ASN A 212 -4.05 -7.84 0.40
N ASP A 213 -5.07 -7.11 -0.03
CA ASP A 213 -6.01 -7.57 -1.08
C ASP A 213 -5.35 -7.46 -2.46
N THR A 214 -5.07 -8.59 -3.09
CA THR A 214 -4.49 -8.72 -4.44
C THR A 214 -5.55 -8.99 -5.51
N GLY A 215 -6.81 -9.17 -5.12
CA GLY A 215 -7.95 -9.41 -6.01
C GLY A 215 -8.26 -10.88 -6.28
N GLY A 216 -7.48 -11.81 -5.74
CA GLY A 216 -7.67 -13.25 -5.88
C GLY A 216 -6.81 -14.00 -4.87
N LEU A 217 -6.70 -15.31 -5.04
CA LEU A 217 -5.85 -16.19 -4.23
C LEU A 217 -4.70 -16.79 -5.05
N ASP A 218 -4.47 -16.29 -6.27
CA ASP A 218 -3.47 -16.85 -7.18
C ASP A 218 -2.05 -16.72 -6.65
N ASP A 219 -1.80 -15.72 -5.80
CA ASP A 219 -0.55 -15.52 -5.06
C ASP A 219 -0.29 -16.55 -3.96
N LEU A 220 -1.26 -17.41 -3.66
CA LEU A 220 -1.14 -18.54 -2.74
C LEU A 220 -0.93 -19.89 -3.45
N LEU A 221 -1.03 -19.92 -4.78
CA LEU A 221 -0.75 -21.12 -5.55
C LEU A 221 0.75 -21.44 -5.51
N PRO A 222 1.15 -22.71 -5.45
CA PRO A 222 2.55 -23.08 -5.56
C PRO A 222 3.10 -22.61 -6.91
N GLU A 223 4.35 -22.16 -6.92
CA GLU A 223 5.06 -21.86 -8.17
C GLU A 223 5.05 -23.13 -9.06
N PRO A 224 4.71 -23.01 -10.36
CA PRO A 224 4.73 -24.17 -11.25
C PRO A 224 6.14 -24.74 -11.31
N ASP A 225 6.26 -26.07 -11.21
CA ASP A 225 7.53 -26.74 -11.32
C ASP A 225 8.23 -26.36 -12.63
N ALA A 226 9.51 -26.02 -12.56
CA ALA A 226 10.31 -25.57 -13.71
C ALA A 226 10.29 -26.59 -14.87
N ALA A 227 9.91 -27.87 -14.61
CA ALA A 227 9.74 -28.93 -15.59
C ALA A 227 8.42 -28.79 -16.41
N GLU A 228 7.36 -28.24 -15.82
CA GLU A 228 6.07 -28.06 -16.51
C GLU A 228 6.06 -26.80 -17.40
N ALA A 229 6.82 -25.78 -17.04
CA ALA A 229 6.94 -24.55 -17.83
C ALA A 229 7.60 -24.79 -19.20
N GLN A 230 8.48 -25.78 -19.32
CA GLN A 230 9.14 -26.13 -20.59
C GLN A 230 8.28 -26.98 -21.53
N SER A 231 7.21 -27.58 -21.06
CA SER A 231 6.32 -28.44 -21.88
C SER A 231 5.19 -27.67 -22.58
N SER A 232 4.99 -26.39 -22.28
CA SER A 232 3.90 -25.57 -22.81
C SER A 232 4.28 -24.64 -23.96
N GLU A 233 5.52 -24.68 -24.47
CA GLU A 233 5.86 -23.96 -25.72
C GLU A 233 5.23 -24.66 -26.91
N PRO A 234 4.45 -23.95 -27.75
CA PRO A 234 3.85 -24.54 -28.93
C PRO A 234 4.95 -24.91 -29.94
N GLN A 235 5.08 -26.20 -30.22
CA GLN A 235 5.93 -26.67 -31.32
C GLN A 235 5.46 -26.03 -32.62
N THR A 236 6.19 -25.05 -33.11
CA THR A 236 6.05 -24.52 -34.45
C THR A 236 6.45 -25.62 -35.42
N SER A 237 5.47 -26.30 -36.02
CA SER A 237 5.66 -27.27 -37.11
C SER A 237 6.15 -26.51 -38.35
N GLU A 238 7.44 -26.56 -38.62
CA GLU A 238 7.96 -26.28 -39.96
C GLU A 238 7.41 -27.34 -40.93
N LYS A 239 6.42 -26.94 -41.74
CA LYS A 239 6.08 -27.67 -42.95
C LYS A 239 7.13 -27.34 -43.98
N ALA A 240 8.09 -28.26 -44.18
CA ALA A 240 8.93 -28.30 -45.34
C ALA A 240 8.06 -28.50 -46.59
N SER A 241 8.11 -27.55 -47.51
CA SER A 241 7.58 -27.69 -48.87
C SER A 241 8.63 -28.40 -49.74
N SER A 242 8.30 -29.54 -50.25
CA SER A 242 8.95 -30.14 -51.42
C SER A 242 8.23 -29.71 -52.68
#